data_7730562b8bcc08dc4377be243ea21878
#
_entry.id   7730562b8bcc08dc4377be243ea21878
#
_cell.length_a   1.000
_cell.length_b   1.000
_cell.length_c   1.000
_cell.angle_alpha   90.00
_cell.angle_beta   90.00
_cell.angle_gamma   90.00
#
_symmetry.space_group_name_H-M   'P 1'
#
loop_
_entity.id
_entity.type
_entity.pdbx_description
1 polymer ?
#
loop_
_entity_poly.entity_id
_entity_poly.type
_entity_poly.pdbx_seq_one_letter_code
_entity_poly.pdbx_strand_id
1 'polypeptide(L)'
;DAMYAELQLTEPLLPNIKAFDQNGWVLVCGSYTKTVAPDYRIGWLEAGRFRNIVQQLKFTTTVAEPALLTETLGLFLENGGYDLHLRQLKKRYQQQIDTIKSYICRYFPVGTRVSRPQAGFILWLELPESIDTLELFHQAMDEKILCMPGILCSADKRFSHCLRIAACFELNPKMLNALMRLGELAKNMLPVQKDIDQIPTNSVG
;
A
#
# COMPACT_ATOMS: atom_id res chain seq x y z
N ASP A 1 -12.14 -10.50 0.93
CA ASP A 1 -10.85 -10.43 0.24
C ASP A 1 -9.74 -10.77 1.22
N ALA A 2 -8.88 -11.73 0.86
CA ALA A 2 -7.78 -12.23 1.68
C ALA A 2 -6.39 -11.91 1.06
N MET A 3 -6.31 -10.94 0.17
CA MET A 3 -5.09 -10.62 -0.60
C MET A 3 -3.86 -10.33 0.28
N TYR A 4 -4.05 -9.79 1.47
CA TYR A 4 -2.98 -9.50 2.43
C TYR A 4 -3.01 -10.41 3.67
N ALA A 5 -3.88 -11.42 3.73
CA ALA A 5 -4.04 -12.27 4.91
C ALA A 5 -2.74 -12.96 5.34
N GLU A 6 -1.94 -13.42 4.37
CA GLU A 6 -0.66 -14.08 4.62
C GLU A 6 0.49 -13.10 4.94
N LEU A 7 0.28 -11.80 4.68
CA LEU A 7 1.24 -10.72 4.95
C LEU A 7 0.94 -9.98 6.25
N GLN A 8 0.30 -10.62 7.23
CA GLN A 8 0.14 -10.05 8.56
C GLN A 8 1.51 -9.91 9.24
N LEU A 9 1.79 -8.71 9.73
CA LEU A 9 3.09 -8.32 10.32
C LEU A 9 3.08 -8.36 11.85
N THR A 10 1.89 -8.48 12.44
CA THR A 10 1.68 -8.46 13.90
C THR A 10 1.03 -9.76 14.37
N GLU A 11 1.28 -10.12 15.61
CA GLU A 11 0.64 -11.21 16.31
C GLU A 11 -0.34 -10.68 17.38
N PRO A 12 -1.45 -11.39 17.70
CA PRO A 12 -1.89 -12.64 17.07
C PRO A 12 -2.44 -12.41 15.65
N LEU A 13 -2.33 -13.44 14.79
CA LEU A 13 -2.91 -13.37 13.45
C LEU A 13 -4.43 -13.25 13.52
N LEU A 14 -4.97 -12.28 12.78
CA LEU A 14 -6.41 -12.07 12.71
C LEU A 14 -7.05 -13.15 11.83
N PRO A 15 -8.10 -13.83 12.31
CA PRO A 15 -8.79 -14.84 11.51
C PRO A 15 -9.55 -14.19 10.35
N ASN A 16 -9.64 -14.91 9.22
CA ASN A 16 -10.53 -14.52 8.14
C ASN A 16 -11.99 -14.69 8.58
N ILE A 17 -12.88 -13.85 8.08
CA ILE A 17 -14.33 -13.92 8.36
C ILE A 17 -14.91 -15.31 8.00
N LYS A 18 -14.29 -16.02 7.07
CA LYS A 18 -14.63 -17.39 6.70
C LYS A 18 -14.54 -18.37 7.87
N ALA A 19 -13.67 -18.13 8.84
CA ALA A 19 -13.54 -18.95 10.04
C ALA A 19 -14.83 -19.01 10.88
N PHE A 20 -15.73 -18.04 10.72
CA PHE A 20 -17.02 -17.95 11.39
C PHE A 20 -18.20 -18.41 10.54
N ASP A 21 -17.96 -18.82 9.29
CA ASP A 21 -18.98 -19.20 8.33
C ASP A 21 -19.36 -20.68 8.46
N GLN A 22 -20.46 -20.95 9.11
CA GLN A 22 -20.97 -22.33 9.30
C GLN A 22 -21.82 -22.84 8.12
N ASN A 23 -22.30 -21.94 7.24
CA ASN A 23 -23.26 -22.28 6.20
C ASN A 23 -22.74 -22.12 4.77
N GLY A 24 -21.45 -21.79 4.60
CA GLY A 24 -20.83 -21.63 3.29
C GLY A 24 -21.25 -20.37 2.53
N TRP A 25 -21.72 -19.33 3.22
CA TRP A 25 -22.12 -18.07 2.60
C TRP A 25 -20.96 -17.14 2.24
N VAL A 26 -19.82 -17.31 2.90
CA VAL A 26 -18.65 -16.46 2.70
C VAL A 26 -17.79 -17.03 1.58
N LEU A 27 -17.59 -16.24 0.54
CA LEU A 27 -16.60 -16.50 -0.50
C LEU A 27 -15.30 -15.80 -0.09
N VAL A 28 -14.19 -16.53 -0.19
CA VAL A 28 -12.85 -15.96 0.08
C VAL A 28 -12.04 -15.98 -1.18
N CYS A 29 -11.51 -14.84 -1.57
CA CYS A 29 -10.55 -14.73 -2.66
C CYS A 29 -9.17 -14.31 -2.13
N GLY A 30 -8.15 -14.93 -2.68
CA GLY A 30 -6.75 -14.62 -2.41
C GLY A 30 -5.94 -14.55 -3.69
N SER A 31 -4.72 -14.05 -3.60
CA SER A 31 -3.86 -13.87 -4.76
C SER A 31 -2.40 -14.04 -4.39
N TYR A 32 -1.65 -14.73 -5.22
CA TYR A 32 -0.20 -14.87 -5.11
C TYR A 32 0.58 -13.70 -5.72
N THR A 33 -0.11 -12.76 -6.35
CA THR A 33 0.48 -11.52 -6.92
C THR A 33 1.27 -10.72 -5.89
N LYS A 34 0.85 -10.71 -4.62
CA LYS A 34 1.48 -9.92 -3.55
C LYS A 34 2.48 -10.71 -2.72
N THR A 35 2.42 -12.03 -2.78
CA THR A 35 3.23 -12.94 -1.96
C THR A 35 4.29 -13.68 -2.76
N VAL A 36 4.09 -13.93 -4.05
CA VAL A 36 5.06 -14.62 -4.91
C VAL A 36 5.64 -13.66 -5.94
N ALA A 37 4.88 -13.30 -6.96
CA ALA A 37 5.33 -12.39 -8.01
C ALA A 37 4.14 -11.70 -8.69
N PRO A 38 4.25 -10.39 -9.01
CA PRO A 38 3.19 -9.62 -9.67
C PRO A 38 2.78 -10.21 -11.02
N ASP A 39 3.71 -10.78 -11.77
CA ASP A 39 3.51 -11.25 -13.14
C ASP A 39 2.87 -12.64 -13.23
N TYR A 40 2.82 -13.39 -12.13
CA TYR A 40 2.14 -14.69 -12.11
C TYR A 40 0.65 -14.58 -12.37
N ARG A 41 0.01 -13.52 -11.92
CA ARG A 41 -1.43 -13.23 -12.12
C ARG A 41 -2.35 -14.38 -11.69
N ILE A 42 -1.91 -15.19 -10.72
CA ILE A 42 -2.66 -16.31 -10.17
C ILE A 42 -3.30 -15.90 -8.86
N GLY A 43 -4.55 -16.28 -8.71
CA GLY A 43 -5.32 -16.18 -7.47
C GLY A 43 -6.15 -17.43 -7.25
N TRP A 44 -6.85 -17.47 -6.14
CA TRP A 44 -7.73 -18.56 -5.78
C TRP A 44 -9.04 -18.02 -5.19
N LEU A 45 -10.08 -18.80 -5.31
CA LEU A 45 -11.39 -18.49 -4.76
C LEU A 45 -11.95 -19.75 -4.06
N GLU A 46 -12.19 -19.63 -2.76
CA GLU A 46 -13.00 -20.57 -2.02
C GLU A 46 -14.46 -20.13 -2.04
N ALA A 47 -15.27 -20.84 -2.79
CA ALA A 47 -16.62 -20.41 -3.13
C ALA A 47 -17.71 -20.94 -2.19
N GLY A 48 -17.36 -21.78 -1.19
CA GLY A 48 -18.33 -22.36 -0.26
C GLY A 48 -19.46 -23.06 -0.98
N ARG A 49 -20.71 -22.75 -0.61
CA ARG A 49 -21.93 -23.31 -1.23
C ARG A 49 -22.15 -22.90 -2.70
N PHE A 50 -21.45 -21.89 -3.19
CA PHE A 50 -21.60 -21.38 -4.56
C PHE A 50 -20.63 -22.02 -5.55
N ARG A 51 -19.90 -23.07 -5.15
CA ARG A 51 -18.83 -23.70 -5.94
C ARG A 51 -19.25 -24.01 -7.38
N ASN A 52 -20.43 -24.65 -7.57
CA ASN A 52 -20.88 -25.06 -8.90
C ASN A 52 -21.14 -23.87 -9.83
N ILE A 53 -21.76 -22.81 -9.30
CA ILE A 53 -22.03 -21.56 -10.06
C ILE A 53 -20.71 -20.89 -10.42
N VAL A 54 -19.77 -20.79 -9.47
CA VAL A 54 -18.46 -20.17 -9.68
C VAL A 54 -17.64 -20.96 -10.71
N GLN A 55 -17.68 -22.29 -10.70
CA GLN A 55 -17.00 -23.12 -11.70
C GLN A 55 -17.57 -22.89 -13.11
N GLN A 56 -18.90 -22.79 -13.26
CA GLN A 56 -19.51 -22.48 -14.55
C GLN A 56 -19.12 -21.09 -15.05
N LEU A 57 -19.17 -20.07 -14.17
CA LEU A 57 -18.75 -18.72 -14.51
C LEU A 57 -17.27 -18.66 -14.91
N LYS A 58 -16.39 -19.35 -14.16
CA LYS A 58 -14.97 -19.45 -14.50
C LYS A 58 -14.76 -20.07 -15.88
N PHE A 59 -15.44 -21.16 -16.18
CA PHE A 59 -15.33 -21.81 -17.50
C PHE A 59 -15.74 -20.87 -18.63
N THR A 60 -16.81 -20.10 -18.46
CA THR A 60 -17.32 -19.19 -19.50
C THR A 60 -16.51 -17.88 -19.63
N THR A 61 -15.79 -17.47 -18.59
CA THR A 61 -15.04 -16.19 -18.60
C THR A 61 -13.54 -16.37 -18.87
N THR A 62 -12.92 -17.42 -18.33
CA THR A 62 -11.46 -17.59 -18.35
C THR A 62 -11.03 -18.87 -19.07
N VAL A 63 -11.90 -19.88 -19.15
CA VAL A 63 -11.64 -21.24 -19.67
C VAL A 63 -10.59 -21.98 -18.83
N ALA A 64 -9.32 -21.58 -18.89
CA ALA A 64 -8.22 -22.15 -18.12
C ALA A 64 -7.13 -21.12 -17.83
N GLU A 65 -6.38 -21.32 -16.75
CA GLU A 65 -5.15 -20.60 -16.47
C GLU A 65 -3.95 -21.20 -17.24
N PRO A 66 -2.84 -20.44 -17.39
CA PRO A 66 -1.61 -20.94 -17.96
C PRO A 66 -1.04 -22.09 -17.12
N ALA A 67 -1.04 -23.32 -17.66
CA ALA A 67 -0.65 -24.54 -16.93
C ALA A 67 0.76 -24.45 -16.34
N LEU A 68 1.73 -23.94 -17.10
CA LEU A 68 3.11 -23.81 -16.64
C LEU A 68 3.24 -22.99 -15.35
N LEU A 69 2.51 -21.89 -15.25
CA LEU A 69 2.58 -21.02 -14.07
C LEU A 69 1.86 -21.66 -12.87
N THR A 70 0.74 -22.32 -13.09
CA THR A 70 0.00 -22.99 -12.02
C THR A 70 0.75 -24.19 -11.47
N GLU A 71 1.37 -25.01 -12.33
CA GLU A 71 2.19 -26.15 -11.91
C GLU A 71 3.46 -25.69 -11.18
N THR A 72 4.16 -24.68 -11.70
CA THR A 72 5.33 -24.10 -11.02
C THR A 72 4.98 -23.59 -9.63
N LEU A 73 3.85 -22.90 -9.50
CA LEU A 73 3.36 -22.43 -8.21
C LEU A 73 3.02 -23.61 -7.29
N GLY A 74 2.35 -24.64 -7.81
CA GLY A 74 2.03 -25.86 -7.06
C GLY A 74 3.28 -26.49 -6.44
N LEU A 75 4.32 -26.74 -7.24
CA LEU A 75 5.60 -27.26 -6.77
C LEU A 75 6.25 -26.36 -5.71
N PHE A 76 6.17 -25.05 -5.86
CA PHE A 76 6.71 -24.10 -4.87
C PHE A 76 5.96 -24.14 -3.54
N LEU A 77 4.65 -24.35 -3.58
CA LEU A 77 3.83 -24.50 -2.37
C LEU A 77 4.08 -25.83 -1.65
N GLU A 78 4.21 -26.93 -2.40
CA GLU A 78 4.34 -28.29 -1.86
C GLU A 78 5.67 -28.53 -1.15
N ASN A 79 6.77 -27.94 -1.60
CA ASN A 79 8.12 -28.21 -1.07
C ASN A 79 8.50 -27.36 0.15
N GLY A 80 7.56 -26.57 0.71
CA GLY A 80 7.79 -25.70 1.87
C GLY A 80 8.59 -24.43 1.58
N GLY A 81 8.99 -24.19 0.33
CA GLY A 81 9.70 -22.98 -0.09
C GLY A 81 8.89 -21.71 0.14
N TYR A 82 7.58 -21.83 -0.02
CA TYR A 82 6.65 -20.72 0.16
C TYR A 82 6.62 -20.18 1.60
N ASP A 83 6.57 -21.06 2.60
CA ASP A 83 6.54 -20.64 4.00
C ASP A 83 7.83 -19.92 4.42
N LEU A 84 8.98 -20.43 3.95
CA LEU A 84 10.26 -19.77 4.18
C LEU A 84 10.30 -18.39 3.50
N HIS A 85 9.83 -18.32 2.26
CA HIS A 85 9.73 -17.10 1.49
C HIS A 85 8.84 -16.07 2.21
N LEU A 86 7.64 -16.45 2.67
CA LEU A 86 6.74 -15.55 3.40
C LEU A 86 7.36 -14.97 4.66
N ARG A 87 8.06 -15.80 5.45
CA ARG A 87 8.75 -15.32 6.65
C ARG A 87 9.81 -14.26 6.33
N GLN A 88 10.61 -14.50 5.29
CA GLN A 88 11.62 -13.54 4.83
C GLN A 88 10.98 -12.27 4.27
N LEU A 89 9.90 -12.42 3.50
CA LEU A 89 9.17 -11.31 2.90
C LEU A 89 8.55 -10.39 3.95
N LYS A 90 7.88 -10.95 4.97
CA LYS A 90 7.31 -10.18 6.09
C LYS A 90 8.39 -9.39 6.84
N LYS A 91 9.52 -10.03 7.15
CA LYS A 91 10.65 -9.36 7.81
C LYS A 91 11.18 -8.19 6.96
N ARG A 92 11.32 -8.40 5.65
CA ARG A 92 11.76 -7.35 4.71
C ARG A 92 10.76 -6.20 4.67
N TYR A 93 9.47 -6.48 4.53
CA TYR A 93 8.44 -5.44 4.51
C TYR A 93 8.41 -4.63 5.80
N GLN A 94 8.52 -5.26 6.96
CA GLN A 94 8.60 -4.56 8.23
C GLN A 94 9.79 -3.58 8.26
N GLN A 95 10.97 -4.03 7.87
CA GLN A 95 12.18 -3.19 7.81
C GLN A 95 12.02 -2.00 6.84
N GLN A 96 11.43 -2.25 5.66
CA GLN A 96 11.17 -1.21 4.66
C GLN A 96 10.15 -0.19 5.16
N ILE A 97 9.07 -0.64 5.78
CA ILE A 97 8.05 0.22 6.40
C ILE A 97 8.70 1.13 7.45
N ASP A 98 9.51 0.58 8.35
CA ASP A 98 10.15 1.34 9.42
C ASP A 98 11.14 2.37 8.84
N THR A 99 11.91 2.00 7.83
CA THR A 99 12.81 2.92 7.12
C THR A 99 12.04 4.04 6.45
N ILE A 100 10.99 3.74 5.68
CA ILE A 100 10.16 4.76 5.00
C ILE A 100 9.54 5.71 6.03
N LYS A 101 9.02 5.18 7.14
CA LYS A 101 8.44 6.01 8.22
C LYS A 101 9.47 6.94 8.83
N SER A 102 10.71 6.51 9.03
CA SER A 102 11.78 7.37 9.53
C SER A 102 12.10 8.52 8.56
N TYR A 103 12.09 8.25 7.26
CA TYR A 103 12.27 9.28 6.22
C TYR A 103 11.10 10.24 6.16
N ILE A 104 9.87 9.76 6.27
CA ILE A 104 8.68 10.61 6.32
C ILE A 104 8.77 11.55 7.52
N CYS A 105 9.08 11.04 8.70
CA CYS A 105 9.22 11.84 9.91
C CYS A 105 10.28 12.94 9.78
N ARG A 106 11.37 12.66 9.05
CA ARG A 106 12.50 13.59 8.90
C ARG A 106 12.31 14.61 7.78
N TYR A 107 11.75 14.20 6.66
CA TYR A 107 11.80 14.98 5.41
C TYR A 107 10.46 15.55 4.98
N PHE A 108 9.34 15.04 5.47
CA PHE A 108 8.02 15.54 5.10
C PHE A 108 7.59 16.74 5.96
N PRO A 109 6.54 17.46 5.55
CA PRO A 109 6.00 18.59 6.32
C PRO A 109 5.63 18.20 7.75
N VAL A 110 5.81 19.14 8.70
CA VAL A 110 5.28 18.97 10.06
C VAL A 110 3.76 18.81 10.00
N GLY A 111 3.22 17.91 10.80
CA GLY A 111 1.80 17.54 10.76
C GLY A 111 1.46 16.38 9.82
N THR A 112 2.42 15.86 9.02
CA THR A 112 2.22 14.65 8.24
C THR A 112 1.95 13.45 9.16
N ARG A 113 0.87 12.72 8.91
CA ARG A 113 0.52 11.48 9.59
C ARG A 113 0.76 10.30 8.66
N VAL A 114 1.21 9.17 9.21
CA VAL A 114 1.46 7.94 8.46
C VAL A 114 0.78 6.77 9.15
N SER A 115 0.13 5.91 8.37
CA SER A 115 -0.53 4.71 8.87
C SER A 115 0.46 3.72 9.51
N ARG A 116 -0.08 2.85 10.36
CA ARG A 116 0.66 1.72 10.95
C ARG A 116 0.01 0.41 10.46
N PRO A 117 0.37 -0.08 9.28
CA PRO A 117 -0.25 -1.28 8.74
C PRO A 117 0.07 -2.50 9.60
N GLN A 118 -0.95 -3.27 9.93
CA GLN A 118 -0.82 -4.58 10.60
C GLN A 118 -0.62 -5.71 9.59
N ALA A 119 -0.85 -5.44 8.31
CA ALA A 119 -0.67 -6.39 7.21
C ALA A 119 -0.29 -5.66 5.92
N GLY A 120 0.43 -6.36 5.04
CA GLY A 120 0.84 -5.85 3.74
C GLY A 120 1.99 -4.86 3.82
N PHE A 121 2.11 -4.06 2.77
CA PHE A 121 3.24 -3.14 2.54
C PHE A 121 2.78 -1.75 2.09
N ILE A 122 1.52 -1.42 2.29
CA ILE A 122 0.97 -0.12 1.89
C ILE A 122 0.99 0.83 3.09
N LEU A 123 1.57 1.99 2.87
CA LEU A 123 1.53 3.13 3.78
C LEU A 123 0.59 4.19 3.23
N TRP A 124 -0.29 4.69 4.07
CA TRP A 124 -1.15 5.82 3.81
C TRP A 124 -0.62 7.02 4.55
N LEU A 125 -0.35 8.10 3.83
CA LEU A 125 0.13 9.36 4.36
C LEU A 125 -1.00 10.40 4.27
N GLU A 126 -1.17 11.15 5.34
CA GLU A 126 -2.02 12.34 5.37
C GLU A 126 -1.10 13.55 5.55
N LEU A 127 -0.97 14.36 4.52
CA LEU A 127 -0.24 15.63 4.53
C LEU A 127 -1.13 16.72 5.14
N PRO A 128 -0.58 17.91 5.49
CA PRO A 128 -1.40 19.06 5.82
C PRO A 128 -2.45 19.34 4.74
N GLU A 129 -3.67 19.70 5.12
CA GLU A 129 -4.82 19.88 4.22
C GLU A 129 -4.60 20.94 3.12
N SER A 130 -3.65 21.85 3.32
CA SER A 130 -3.26 22.86 2.33
C SER A 130 -2.48 22.30 1.14
N ILE A 131 -2.06 21.04 1.19
CA ILE A 131 -1.26 20.39 0.14
C ILE A 131 -2.17 19.55 -0.74
N ASP A 132 -2.29 19.94 -2.01
CA ASP A 132 -2.94 19.10 -3.03
C ASP A 132 -1.96 18.05 -3.55
N THR A 133 -2.26 16.78 -3.29
CA THR A 133 -1.37 15.67 -3.67
C THR A 133 -1.41 15.34 -5.16
N LEU A 134 -2.41 15.80 -5.91
CA LEU A 134 -2.41 15.69 -7.36
C LEU A 134 -1.41 16.69 -7.97
N GLU A 135 -1.34 17.90 -7.44
CA GLU A 135 -0.32 18.87 -7.85
C GLU A 135 1.08 18.39 -7.46
N LEU A 136 1.24 17.88 -6.23
CA LEU A 136 2.49 17.26 -5.80
C LEU A 136 2.91 16.10 -6.71
N PHE A 137 1.98 15.29 -7.16
CA PHE A 137 2.25 14.22 -8.13
C PHE A 137 2.80 14.76 -9.46
N HIS A 138 2.23 15.84 -10.00
CA HIS A 138 2.73 16.45 -11.23
C HIS A 138 4.16 16.99 -11.05
N GLN A 139 4.43 17.74 -9.97
CA GLN A 139 5.78 18.23 -9.68
C GLN A 139 6.78 17.07 -9.48
N ALA A 140 6.38 15.98 -8.81
CA ALA A 140 7.21 14.79 -8.62
C ALA A 140 7.48 14.06 -9.95
N MET A 141 6.51 14.01 -10.85
CA MET A 141 6.65 13.41 -12.19
C MET A 141 7.69 14.12 -13.03
N ASP A 142 7.79 15.45 -12.97
CA ASP A 142 8.81 16.24 -13.67
C ASP A 142 10.22 15.82 -13.23
N GLU A 143 10.37 15.38 -11.98
CA GLU A 143 11.61 14.83 -11.41
C GLU A 143 11.71 13.30 -11.54
N LYS A 144 10.83 12.65 -12.31
CA LYS A 144 10.76 11.17 -12.51
C LYS A 144 10.50 10.40 -11.21
N ILE A 145 9.78 11.01 -10.28
CA ILE A 145 9.33 10.38 -9.04
C ILE A 145 7.84 10.07 -9.18
N LEU A 146 7.51 8.78 -9.10
CA LEU A 146 6.13 8.32 -9.18
C LEU A 146 5.57 8.08 -7.78
N CYS A 147 4.49 8.78 -7.41
CA CYS A 147 3.71 8.54 -6.20
C CYS A 147 2.23 8.36 -6.56
N MET A 148 1.41 7.91 -5.63
CA MET A 148 -0.02 7.73 -5.90
C MET A 148 -0.85 8.71 -5.07
N PRO A 149 -1.47 9.73 -5.67
CA PRO A 149 -2.35 10.66 -4.98
C PRO A 149 -3.58 9.96 -4.40
N GLY A 150 -3.97 10.35 -3.20
CA GLY A 150 -5.10 9.75 -2.50
C GLY A 150 -6.45 9.99 -3.17
N ILE A 151 -6.58 11.05 -3.94
CA ILE A 151 -7.77 11.37 -4.73
C ILE A 151 -8.19 10.22 -5.66
N LEU A 152 -7.24 9.42 -6.15
CA LEU A 152 -7.51 8.24 -6.99
C LEU A 152 -8.10 7.06 -6.20
N CYS A 153 -8.12 7.14 -4.88
CA CYS A 153 -8.66 6.11 -4.00
C CYS A 153 -10.11 6.40 -3.56
N SER A 154 -10.73 7.48 -4.05
CA SER A 154 -12.09 7.86 -3.69
C SER A 154 -12.84 8.45 -4.89
N ALA A 155 -14.12 8.13 -5.00
CA ALA A 155 -15.01 8.71 -6.02
C ALA A 155 -15.38 10.18 -5.74
N ASP A 156 -15.29 10.61 -4.49
CA ASP A 156 -15.75 11.92 -4.00
C ASP A 156 -14.60 12.89 -3.61
N LYS A 157 -13.40 12.61 -4.06
CA LYS A 157 -12.20 13.45 -3.88
C LYS A 157 -11.79 13.74 -2.42
N ARG A 158 -12.29 12.97 -1.45
CA ARG A 158 -12.04 13.21 -0.01
C ARG A 158 -10.58 13.16 0.43
N PHE A 159 -9.70 12.56 -0.36
CA PHE A 159 -8.30 12.32 0.02
C PHE A 159 -7.31 13.16 -0.80
N SER A 160 -7.70 14.40 -1.14
CA SER A 160 -6.87 15.30 -1.95
C SER A 160 -5.51 15.63 -1.32
N HIS A 161 -5.39 15.59 0.01
CA HIS A 161 -4.15 15.81 0.76
C HIS A 161 -3.44 14.51 1.17
N CYS A 162 -3.88 13.36 0.65
CA CYS A 162 -3.33 12.07 1.03
C CYS A 162 -2.46 11.45 -0.08
N LEU A 163 -1.50 10.62 0.31
CA LEU A 163 -0.65 9.84 -0.59
C LEU A 163 -0.64 8.37 -0.19
N ARG A 164 -0.53 7.50 -1.18
CA ARG A 164 -0.25 6.07 -0.97
C ARG A 164 1.19 5.75 -1.38
N ILE A 165 1.95 5.15 -0.47
CA ILE A 165 3.32 4.68 -0.72
C ILE A 165 3.35 3.16 -0.53
N ALA A 166 4.02 2.46 -1.45
CA ALA A 166 4.22 1.01 -1.37
C ALA A 166 5.63 0.69 -0.88
N ALA A 167 5.74 -0.05 0.22
CA ALA A 167 6.99 -0.50 0.83
C ALA A 167 7.39 -1.91 0.33
N CYS A 168 7.16 -2.22 -0.96
CA CYS A 168 7.45 -3.53 -1.54
C CYS A 168 8.68 -3.55 -2.44
N PHE A 169 9.32 -2.41 -2.67
CA PHE A 169 10.52 -2.30 -3.50
C PHE A 169 11.77 -2.22 -2.63
N GLU A 170 12.89 -2.70 -3.15
CA GLU A 170 14.17 -2.57 -2.46
C GLU A 170 14.52 -1.09 -2.26
N LEU A 171 14.82 -0.71 -1.01
CA LEU A 171 15.19 0.66 -0.66
C LEU A 171 16.68 0.91 -0.95
N ASN A 172 16.99 1.09 -2.21
CA ASN A 172 18.30 1.53 -2.64
C ASN A 172 18.47 3.06 -2.48
N PRO A 173 19.69 3.62 -2.59
CA PRO A 173 19.94 5.05 -2.44
C PRO A 173 19.08 5.93 -3.35
N LYS A 174 18.77 5.47 -4.58
CA LYS A 174 17.91 6.20 -5.51
C LYS A 174 16.48 6.34 -4.98
N MET A 175 15.92 5.25 -4.43
CA MET A 175 14.57 5.25 -3.85
C MET A 175 14.51 6.13 -2.59
N LEU A 176 15.53 6.08 -1.74
CA LEU A 176 15.60 6.90 -0.53
C LEU A 176 15.74 8.39 -0.88
N ASN A 177 16.56 8.73 -1.88
CA ASN A 177 16.65 10.12 -2.37
C ASN A 177 15.34 10.60 -2.99
N ALA A 178 14.63 9.77 -3.74
CA ALA A 178 13.31 10.11 -4.29
C ALA A 178 12.29 10.37 -3.18
N LEU A 179 12.28 9.56 -2.12
CA LEU A 179 11.41 9.76 -0.97
C LEU A 179 11.72 11.06 -0.22
N MET A 180 13.00 11.36 -0.02
CA MET A 180 13.46 12.63 0.57
C MET A 180 13.00 13.82 -0.28
N ARG A 181 13.23 13.74 -1.60
CA ARG A 181 12.86 14.81 -2.53
C ARG A 181 11.35 15.05 -2.59
N LEU A 182 10.56 13.98 -2.56
CA LEU A 182 9.09 14.07 -2.48
C LEU A 182 8.64 14.84 -1.22
N GLY A 183 9.30 14.61 -0.09
CA GLY A 183 9.05 15.36 1.15
C GLY A 183 9.41 16.83 1.05
N GLU A 184 10.50 17.17 0.37
CA GLU A 184 10.91 18.56 0.10
C GLU A 184 9.90 19.29 -0.82
N LEU A 185 9.47 18.65 -1.90
CA LEU A 185 8.43 19.17 -2.78
C LEU A 185 7.14 19.47 -2.00
N ALA A 186 6.73 18.55 -1.14
CA ALA A 186 5.57 18.75 -0.29
C ALA A 186 5.75 19.94 0.69
N LYS A 187 6.95 20.14 1.25
CA LYS A 187 7.24 21.30 2.11
C LYS A 187 7.12 22.62 1.34
N ASN A 188 7.58 22.67 0.10
CA ASN A 188 7.55 23.86 -0.74
C ASN A 188 6.12 24.28 -1.12
N MET A 189 5.15 23.38 -1.02
CA MET A 189 3.72 23.67 -1.24
C MET A 189 3.01 24.24 -0.01
N LEU A 190 3.67 24.27 1.15
CA LEU A 190 3.07 24.91 2.33
C LEU A 190 2.98 26.41 2.11
N PRO A 191 1.87 27.05 2.56
CA PRO A 191 1.79 28.51 2.54
C PRO A 191 2.93 29.11 3.36
N VAL A 192 3.60 30.10 2.78
CA VAL A 192 4.65 30.84 3.50
C VAL A 192 4.02 31.44 4.75
N GLN A 193 4.47 31.06 5.93
CA GLN A 193 4.11 31.71 7.18
C GLN A 193 4.56 33.17 7.08
N LYS A 194 3.63 34.08 6.90
CA LYS A 194 3.93 35.50 7.05
C LYS A 194 4.27 35.73 8.52
N ASP A 195 5.52 36.13 8.78
CA ASP A 195 5.94 36.57 10.10
C ASP A 195 4.96 37.64 10.60
N ILE A 196 4.23 37.33 11.66
CA ILE A 196 3.31 38.25 12.35
C ILE A 196 4.14 39.18 13.30
N ASP A 197 5.37 39.46 12.98
CA ASP A 197 6.25 40.35 13.78
C ASP A 197 6.41 41.75 13.16
N GLN A 198 5.29 42.34 12.72
CA GLN A 198 5.23 43.81 12.51
C GLN A 198 3.97 44.36 13.17
N ILE A 199 3.95 44.35 14.50
CA ILE A 199 3.10 45.28 15.25
C ILE A 199 3.83 46.61 15.22
N PRO A 200 3.34 47.66 14.52
CA PRO A 200 3.92 48.97 14.64
C PRO A 200 3.63 49.46 16.06
N THR A 201 4.69 49.69 16.84
CA THR A 201 4.60 50.42 18.09
C THR A 201 4.24 51.87 17.76
N ASN A 202 2.96 52.20 17.73
CA ASN A 202 2.52 53.58 17.75
C ASN A 202 2.84 54.14 19.12
N SER A 203 3.90 54.94 19.18
CA SER A 203 4.17 55.84 20.27
C SER A 203 3.04 56.87 20.36
N VAL A 204 2.24 56.76 21.43
CA VAL A 204 1.31 57.81 21.84
C VAL A 204 2.16 58.85 22.55
N GLY A 205 2.26 60.07 21.94
CA GLY A 205 2.70 61.27 22.58
C GLY A 205 1.57 61.96 23.33
#